data_3e5df8d7a1dc0864627ea5b58f06d8df
#
_entry.id   3e5df8d7a1dc0864627ea5b58f06d8df
#
_cell.length_a   1.000
_cell.length_b   1.000
_cell.length_c   1.000
_cell.angle_alpha   90.00
_cell.angle_beta   90.00
_cell.angle_gamma   90.00
#
_symmetry.space_group_name_H-M   'P 1'
#
loop_
_entity.id
_entity.type
_entity.pdbx_description
1 polymer ?
#
loop_
_entity_poly.entity_id
_entity_poly.type
_entity_poly.pdbx_seq_one_letter_code
_entity_poly.pdbx_strand_id
1 'polypeptide(L)'
;MKILVTGFTPFGGEQINPSWEAARRLPNRIGGAELIKHEIPTEFDASGAALHKLLTELRPDAVLCVGQYGGANCIRVERVAINLRDARIADNAGKQPTDEPVVAGGPDAYFATIPTREIVDALREQNIPAQLSYSAGTFVCNNLLYCAL
;
A
#
# COMPACT_ATOMS: atom_id res chain seq x y z
N MET A 1 3.70 -16.10 12.93
CA MET A 1 3.04 -15.27 11.91
C MET A 1 4.11 -14.42 11.23
N LYS A 2 4.07 -14.35 9.89
CA LYS A 2 4.99 -13.58 9.07
C LYS A 2 4.20 -12.46 8.38
N ILE A 3 4.61 -11.21 8.54
CA ILE A 3 3.95 -10.06 7.97
C ILE A 3 4.92 -9.37 7.00
N LEU A 4 4.52 -9.23 5.74
CA LEU A 4 5.22 -8.38 4.78
C LEU A 4 4.75 -6.94 4.97
N VAL A 5 5.68 -6.03 5.21
CA VAL A 5 5.41 -4.59 5.30
C VAL A 5 6.11 -3.91 4.13
N THR A 6 5.35 -3.18 3.32
CA THR A 6 5.90 -2.46 2.18
C THR A 6 5.81 -0.95 2.36
N GLY A 7 6.77 -0.23 1.80
CA GLY A 7 6.73 1.20 1.59
C GLY A 7 7.22 1.50 0.18
N PHE A 8 7.08 2.72 -0.30
CA PHE A 8 7.38 3.10 -1.68
C PHE A 8 8.68 3.87 -1.80
N THR A 9 9.33 3.75 -2.97
CA THR A 9 10.43 4.64 -3.36
C THR A 9 9.97 6.10 -3.45
N PRO A 10 10.88 7.07 -3.30
CA PRO A 10 10.58 8.49 -3.56
C PRO A 10 10.00 8.70 -4.96
N PHE A 11 9.12 9.69 -5.11
CA PHE A 11 8.48 10.05 -6.38
C PHE A 11 8.19 11.56 -6.43
N GLY A 12 7.84 12.07 -7.60
CA GLY A 12 7.45 13.47 -7.77
C GLY A 12 8.56 14.48 -7.46
N GLY A 13 9.83 14.09 -7.58
CA GLY A 13 10.99 14.94 -7.28
C GLY A 13 11.42 14.94 -5.81
N GLU A 14 10.72 14.23 -4.94
CA GLU A 14 11.07 14.10 -3.52
C GLU A 14 12.32 13.23 -3.34
N GLN A 15 13.10 13.50 -2.28
CA GLN A 15 14.31 12.73 -1.95
C GLN A 15 14.04 11.52 -1.07
N ILE A 16 12.94 11.53 -0.34
CA ILE A 16 12.51 10.46 0.56
C ILE A 16 11.03 10.20 0.39
N ASN A 17 10.60 8.96 0.71
CA ASN A 17 9.19 8.64 0.83
C ASN A 17 8.92 8.23 2.29
N PRO A 18 8.05 8.97 3.03
CA PRO A 18 7.79 8.68 4.44
C PRO A 18 7.20 7.29 4.67
N SER A 19 6.57 6.67 3.68
CA SER A 19 6.04 5.31 3.82
C SER A 19 7.15 4.28 3.99
N TRP A 20 8.21 4.36 3.19
CA TRP A 20 9.38 3.50 3.35
C TRP A 20 10.16 3.84 4.60
N GLU A 21 10.33 5.13 4.90
CA GLU A 21 10.99 5.59 6.11
C GLU A 21 10.33 5.07 7.39
N ALA A 22 9.02 4.97 7.42
CA ALA A 22 8.28 4.37 8.52
C ALA A 22 8.44 2.84 8.54
N ALA A 23 8.22 2.18 7.40
CA ALA A 23 8.27 0.73 7.30
C ALA A 23 9.65 0.17 7.70
N ARG A 24 10.74 0.74 7.18
CA ARG A 24 12.11 0.26 7.45
C ARG A 24 12.56 0.42 8.90
N ARG A 25 11.94 1.33 9.67
CA ARG A 25 12.24 1.58 11.10
C ARG A 25 11.51 0.64 12.05
N LEU A 26 10.53 -0.11 11.56
CA LEU A 26 9.86 -1.11 12.40
C LEU A 26 10.86 -2.16 12.89
N PRO A 27 10.71 -2.68 14.11
CA PRO A 27 11.52 -3.81 14.57
C PRO A 27 11.24 -5.05 13.71
N ASN A 28 12.15 -6.02 13.72
CA ASN A 28 11.97 -7.25 12.95
C ASN A 28 10.91 -8.19 13.56
N ARG A 29 10.47 -7.93 14.79
CA ARG A 29 9.42 -8.70 15.47
C ARG A 29 8.55 -7.80 16.33
N ILE A 30 7.22 -8.05 16.27
CA ILE A 30 6.22 -7.39 17.14
C ILE A 30 5.22 -8.45 17.58
N GLY A 31 4.96 -8.57 18.89
CA GLY A 31 3.93 -9.48 19.41
C GLY A 31 4.04 -10.93 18.92
N GLY A 32 5.26 -11.44 18.73
CA GLY A 32 5.50 -12.78 18.19
C GLY A 32 5.44 -12.88 16.66
N ALA A 33 5.00 -11.86 15.95
CA ALA A 33 5.04 -11.80 14.50
C ALA A 33 6.44 -11.37 14.01
N GLU A 34 6.91 -12.01 12.94
CA GLU A 34 8.09 -11.61 12.17
C GLU A 34 7.66 -10.58 11.13
N LEU A 35 8.37 -9.44 11.05
CA LEU A 35 8.13 -8.38 10.07
C LEU A 35 9.23 -8.38 9.02
N ILE A 36 8.86 -8.63 7.78
CA ILE A 36 9.74 -8.54 6.62
C ILE A 36 9.39 -7.23 5.89
N LYS A 37 10.37 -6.38 5.68
CA LYS A 37 10.18 -5.04 5.13
C LYS A 37 10.78 -4.95 3.74
N HIS A 38 10.01 -4.43 2.78
CA HIS A 38 10.47 -4.22 1.42
C HIS A 38 10.06 -2.86 0.88
N GLU A 39 10.99 -2.22 0.18
CA GLU A 39 10.72 -1.03 -0.60
C GLU A 39 10.20 -1.43 -1.98
N ILE A 40 9.09 -0.83 -2.40
CA ILE A 40 8.40 -1.11 -3.66
C ILE A 40 8.60 0.08 -4.59
N PRO A 41 8.92 -0.14 -5.88
CA PRO A 41 9.00 0.94 -6.86
C PRO A 41 7.69 1.72 -6.96
N THR A 42 7.75 3.05 -7.02
CA THR A 42 6.58 3.89 -7.31
C THR A 42 6.32 3.91 -8.82
N GLU A 43 5.98 2.75 -9.35
CA GLU A 43 5.77 2.46 -10.78
C GLU A 43 4.61 1.48 -10.91
N PHE A 44 3.69 1.74 -11.84
CA PHE A 44 2.47 0.93 -11.99
C PHE A 44 2.76 -0.56 -12.23
N ASP A 45 3.60 -0.87 -13.19
CA ASP A 45 3.85 -2.26 -13.57
C ASP A 45 4.88 -2.93 -12.62
N ALA A 46 5.96 -2.22 -12.29
CA ALA A 46 7.01 -2.76 -11.44
C ALA A 46 6.54 -3.02 -10.01
N SER A 47 5.61 -2.20 -9.46
CA SER A 47 5.09 -2.40 -8.11
C SER A 47 4.32 -3.71 -7.96
N GLY A 48 3.41 -4.00 -8.90
CA GLY A 48 2.66 -5.25 -8.91
C GLY A 48 3.56 -6.48 -9.09
N ALA A 49 4.51 -6.41 -10.04
CA ALA A 49 5.48 -7.48 -10.29
C ALA A 49 6.37 -7.75 -9.06
N ALA A 50 6.87 -6.70 -8.40
CA ALA A 50 7.68 -6.82 -7.19
C ALA A 50 6.88 -7.46 -6.05
N LEU A 51 5.64 -7.02 -5.84
CA LEU A 51 4.77 -7.60 -4.82
C LEU A 51 4.49 -9.09 -5.10
N HIS A 52 4.13 -9.44 -6.33
CA HIS A 52 3.86 -10.83 -6.70
C HIS A 52 5.07 -11.75 -6.43
N LYS A 53 6.27 -11.29 -6.76
CA LYS A 53 7.52 -12.01 -6.44
C LYS A 53 7.66 -12.22 -4.94
N LEU A 54 7.49 -11.17 -4.14
CA LEU A 54 7.60 -11.24 -2.68
C LEU A 54 6.56 -12.19 -2.07
N LEU A 55 5.32 -12.15 -2.55
CA LEU A 55 4.26 -13.05 -2.09
C LEU A 55 4.60 -14.51 -2.38
N THR A 56 5.15 -14.80 -3.56
CA THR A 56 5.53 -16.15 -3.98
C THR A 56 6.71 -16.70 -3.16
N GLU A 57 7.74 -15.87 -2.95
CA GLU A 57 8.97 -16.28 -2.25
C GLU A 57 8.80 -16.35 -0.73
N LEU A 58 8.13 -15.36 -0.15
CA LEU A 58 8.03 -15.22 1.31
C LEU A 58 6.82 -15.94 1.90
N ARG A 59 5.73 -16.08 1.13
CA ARG A 59 4.43 -16.62 1.57
C ARG A 59 4.02 -16.03 2.92
N PRO A 60 3.82 -14.71 3.01
CA PRO A 60 3.46 -14.06 4.27
C PRO A 60 2.02 -14.41 4.67
N ASP A 61 1.76 -14.43 5.98
CA ASP A 61 0.40 -14.61 6.52
C ASP A 61 -0.46 -13.36 6.34
N ALA A 62 0.18 -12.19 6.26
CA ALA A 62 -0.47 -10.89 6.01
C ALA A 62 0.47 -9.94 5.27
N VAL A 63 -0.12 -8.98 4.56
CA VAL A 63 0.59 -7.88 3.90
C VAL A 63 0.05 -6.55 4.40
N LEU A 64 0.95 -5.65 4.80
CA LEU A 64 0.66 -4.27 5.16
C LEU A 64 1.34 -3.35 4.14
N CYS A 65 0.55 -2.77 3.25
CA CYS A 65 1.02 -1.77 2.29
C CYS A 65 0.94 -0.37 2.92
N VAL A 66 2.09 0.27 3.12
CA VAL A 66 2.17 1.64 3.65
C VAL A 66 2.41 2.60 2.49
N GLY A 67 1.59 3.63 2.37
CA GLY A 67 1.68 4.66 1.33
C GLY A 67 1.72 6.07 1.92
N GLN A 68 2.09 7.03 1.07
CA GLN A 68 2.05 8.45 1.39
C GLN A 68 0.78 9.06 0.80
N TYR A 69 0.05 9.83 1.63
CA TYR A 69 -1.02 10.70 1.18
C TYR A 69 -0.72 12.14 1.62
N GLY A 70 -0.24 12.96 0.69
CA GLY A 70 0.14 14.34 0.96
C GLY A 70 -1.04 15.17 1.47
N GLY A 71 -0.84 15.90 2.57
CA GLY A 71 -1.85 16.76 3.18
C GLY A 71 -2.83 16.05 4.12
N ALA A 72 -2.72 14.73 4.33
CA ALA A 72 -3.50 14.04 5.34
C ALA A 72 -3.04 14.42 6.75
N ASN A 73 -4.01 14.62 7.65
CA ASN A 73 -3.78 14.89 9.07
C ASN A 73 -4.03 13.68 9.97
N CYS A 74 -4.27 12.52 9.39
CA CYS A 74 -4.54 11.27 10.09
C CYS A 74 -4.09 10.05 9.27
N ILE A 75 -3.93 8.90 9.93
CA ILE A 75 -3.73 7.62 9.26
C ILE A 75 -5.05 7.21 8.59
N ARG A 76 -4.97 6.88 7.31
CA ARG A 76 -6.10 6.38 6.52
C ARG A 76 -5.93 4.87 6.34
N VAL A 77 -6.86 4.10 6.88
CA VAL A 77 -6.89 2.64 6.72
C VAL A 77 -7.80 2.30 5.54
N GLU A 78 -7.19 1.93 4.43
CA GLU A 78 -7.89 1.70 3.17
C GLU A 78 -8.71 0.41 3.23
N ARG A 79 -9.99 0.49 2.96
CA ARG A 79 -10.93 -0.63 3.03
C ARG A 79 -11.18 -1.28 1.68
N VAL A 80 -10.93 -0.58 0.59
CA VAL A 80 -11.25 -1.05 -0.77
C VAL A 80 -10.15 -0.64 -1.73
N ALA A 81 -9.83 -1.54 -2.65
CA ALA A 81 -9.03 -1.27 -3.85
C ALA A 81 -9.93 -1.39 -5.08
N ILE A 82 -9.78 -0.48 -6.03
CA ILE A 82 -10.56 -0.47 -7.27
C ILE A 82 -9.69 -0.85 -8.46
N ASN A 83 -10.29 -1.47 -9.47
CA ASN A 83 -9.63 -1.89 -10.70
C ASN A 83 -9.45 -0.72 -11.68
N LEU A 84 -8.78 0.34 -11.22
CA LEU A 84 -8.60 1.56 -12.00
C LEU A 84 -7.22 2.15 -11.80
N ARG A 85 -6.57 2.50 -12.91
CA ARG A 85 -5.38 3.34 -13.02
C ARG A 85 -5.77 4.63 -13.74
N ASP A 86 -5.73 5.75 -13.05
CA ASP A 86 -6.03 7.06 -13.62
C ASP A 86 -5.10 8.10 -12.94
N ALA A 87 -3.96 8.37 -13.58
CA ALA A 87 -2.84 9.03 -12.94
C ALA A 87 -2.80 10.53 -13.26
N ARG A 88 -2.86 11.35 -12.22
CA ARG A 88 -2.69 12.81 -12.34
C ARG A 88 -1.27 13.23 -12.73
N ILE A 89 -0.27 12.43 -12.38
CA ILE A 89 1.16 12.62 -12.69
C ILE A 89 1.74 11.31 -13.20
N ALA A 90 2.85 11.38 -13.93
CA ALA A 90 3.59 10.19 -14.32
C ALA A 90 4.22 9.50 -13.12
N ASP A 91 4.34 8.18 -13.17
CA ASP A 91 5.12 7.39 -12.23
C ASP A 91 6.63 7.54 -12.48
N ASN A 92 7.47 6.85 -11.70
CA ASN A 92 8.93 6.95 -11.84
C ASN A 92 9.47 6.37 -13.16
N ALA A 93 8.70 5.54 -13.86
CA ALA A 93 9.03 5.06 -15.20
C ALA A 93 8.49 5.97 -16.32
N GLY A 94 7.83 7.08 -15.97
CA GLY A 94 7.21 8.00 -16.93
C GLY A 94 5.83 7.54 -17.42
N LYS A 95 5.23 6.50 -16.82
CA LYS A 95 3.92 6.00 -17.20
C LYS A 95 2.82 6.80 -16.50
N GLN A 96 1.87 7.29 -17.30
CA GLN A 96 0.72 8.07 -16.83
C GLN A 96 -0.59 7.52 -17.43
N PRO A 97 -1.09 6.39 -16.91
CA PRO A 97 -2.30 5.77 -17.43
C PRO A 97 -3.52 6.65 -17.19
N THR A 98 -4.50 6.58 -18.08
CA THR A 98 -5.81 7.25 -17.98
C THR A 98 -6.89 6.23 -18.23
N ASP A 99 -7.78 6.04 -17.26
CA ASP A 99 -8.95 5.13 -17.35
C ASP A 99 -8.58 3.70 -17.78
N GLU A 100 -7.44 3.19 -17.27
CA GLU A 100 -6.96 1.82 -17.54
C GLU A 100 -7.31 0.89 -16.36
N PRO A 101 -7.64 -0.40 -16.58
CA PRO A 101 -7.76 -1.35 -15.49
C PRO A 101 -6.39 -1.70 -14.88
N VAL A 102 -6.35 -2.00 -13.59
CA VAL A 102 -5.18 -2.62 -12.94
C VAL A 102 -4.94 -4.00 -13.51
N VAL A 103 -6.03 -4.80 -13.60
CA VAL A 103 -6.04 -6.14 -14.20
C VAL A 103 -7.18 -6.22 -15.21
N ALA A 104 -6.85 -6.44 -16.47
CA ALA A 104 -7.85 -6.57 -17.53
C ALA A 104 -8.78 -7.75 -17.23
N GLY A 105 -10.10 -7.48 -17.23
CA GLY A 105 -11.13 -8.49 -16.93
C GLY A 105 -11.22 -8.89 -15.46
N GLY A 106 -10.46 -8.24 -14.57
CA GLY A 106 -10.58 -8.41 -13.13
C GLY A 106 -11.86 -7.77 -12.57
N PRO A 107 -12.29 -8.12 -11.35
CA PRO A 107 -13.42 -7.48 -10.67
C PRO A 107 -13.22 -5.97 -10.50
N ASP A 108 -14.32 -5.21 -10.43
CA ASP A 108 -14.27 -3.76 -10.27
C ASP A 108 -13.57 -3.31 -8.99
N ALA A 109 -13.67 -4.11 -7.92
CA ALA A 109 -13.06 -3.81 -6.64
C ALA A 109 -12.84 -5.05 -5.77
N TYR A 110 -11.89 -4.94 -4.84
CA TYR A 110 -11.70 -5.88 -3.73
C TYR A 110 -11.76 -5.16 -2.40
N PHE A 111 -12.36 -5.80 -1.39
CA PHE A 111 -12.27 -5.33 -0.02
C PHE A 111 -11.01 -5.88 0.67
N ALA A 112 -10.36 -5.04 1.48
CA ALA A 112 -9.26 -5.47 2.33
C ALA A 112 -9.72 -6.62 3.26
N THR A 113 -8.87 -7.64 3.38
CA THR A 113 -9.14 -8.85 4.18
C THR A 113 -8.68 -8.71 5.64
N ILE A 114 -7.91 -7.67 5.96
CA ILE A 114 -7.49 -7.34 7.33
C ILE A 114 -8.62 -6.63 8.10
N PRO A 115 -8.64 -6.66 9.44
CA PRO A 115 -9.70 -6.05 10.27
C PRO A 115 -9.55 -4.51 10.33
N THR A 116 -9.88 -3.83 9.23
CA THR A 116 -9.64 -2.39 9.05
C THR A 116 -10.30 -1.51 10.11
N ARG A 117 -11.48 -1.88 10.62
CA ARG A 117 -12.19 -1.12 11.65
C ARG A 117 -11.47 -1.23 12.98
N GLU A 118 -11.13 -2.44 13.38
CA GLU A 118 -10.41 -2.71 14.63
C GLU A 118 -9.03 -2.02 14.63
N ILE A 119 -8.36 -1.93 13.47
CA ILE A 119 -7.11 -1.18 13.34
C ILE A 119 -7.34 0.31 13.59
N VAL A 120 -8.38 0.90 13.02
CA VAL A 120 -8.72 2.32 13.25
C VAL A 120 -9.05 2.56 14.74
N ASP A 121 -9.84 1.69 15.34
CA ASP A 121 -10.24 1.84 16.73
C ASP A 121 -9.04 1.71 17.67
N ALA A 122 -8.15 0.73 17.45
CA ALA A 122 -6.92 0.56 18.23
C ALA A 122 -5.95 1.76 18.10
N LEU A 123 -5.85 2.37 16.91
CA LEU A 123 -5.07 3.60 16.73
C LEU A 123 -5.64 4.76 17.52
N ARG A 124 -6.97 4.94 17.50
CA ARG A 124 -7.66 6.01 18.22
C ARG A 124 -7.54 5.85 19.74
N GLU A 125 -7.61 4.63 20.25
CA GLU A 125 -7.37 4.32 21.67
C GLU A 125 -5.96 4.75 22.13
N GLN A 126 -5.00 4.75 21.22
CA GLN A 126 -3.63 5.25 21.45
C GLN A 126 -3.48 6.76 21.17
N ASN A 127 -4.58 7.51 20.99
CA ASN A 127 -4.61 8.92 20.61
C ASN A 127 -3.90 9.22 19.27
N ILE A 128 -3.83 8.23 18.37
CA ILE A 128 -3.34 8.40 17.01
C ILE A 128 -4.52 8.71 16.10
N PRO A 129 -4.57 9.90 15.46
CA PRO A 129 -5.65 10.21 14.53
C PRO A 129 -5.72 9.20 13.39
N ALA A 130 -6.84 8.52 13.25
CA ALA A 130 -7.05 7.51 12.23
C ALA A 130 -8.50 7.48 11.74
N GLN A 131 -8.72 7.08 10.50
CA GLN A 131 -10.06 6.89 9.92
C GLN A 131 -10.09 5.76 8.89
N LEU A 132 -11.27 5.17 8.70
CA LEU A 132 -11.50 4.31 7.54
C LEU A 132 -11.48 5.15 6.28
N SER A 133 -10.89 4.60 5.24
CA SER A 133 -10.88 5.17 3.91
C SER A 133 -11.48 4.20 2.90
N TYR A 134 -12.22 4.73 1.97
CA TYR A 134 -12.89 3.96 0.91
C TYR A 134 -12.30 4.25 -0.47
N SER A 135 -11.12 4.85 -0.51
CA SER A 135 -10.38 5.07 -1.75
C SER A 135 -8.91 5.35 -1.46
N ALA A 136 -8.04 4.47 -1.94
CA ALA A 136 -6.58 4.69 -1.99
C ALA A 136 -6.17 5.57 -3.21
N GLY A 137 -7.14 6.22 -3.84
CA GLY A 137 -6.94 6.95 -5.09
C GLY A 137 -6.85 6.02 -6.30
N THR A 138 -6.17 6.48 -7.34
CA THR A 138 -6.04 5.77 -8.63
C THR A 138 -4.58 5.75 -9.12
N PHE A 139 -3.65 6.05 -8.22
CA PHE A 139 -2.21 5.99 -8.46
C PHE A 139 -1.62 4.64 -7.99
N VAL A 140 -0.30 4.55 -7.88
CA VAL A 140 0.42 3.31 -7.58
C VAL A 140 0.01 2.68 -6.24
N CYS A 141 -0.46 3.47 -5.25
CA CYS A 141 -0.93 2.92 -3.97
C CYS A 141 -2.15 2.01 -4.14
N ASN A 142 -3.16 2.47 -4.89
CA ASN A 142 -4.32 1.66 -5.21
C ASN A 142 -3.96 0.45 -6.09
N ASN A 143 -3.08 0.66 -7.07
CA ASN A 143 -2.57 -0.41 -7.93
C ASN A 143 -1.95 -1.54 -7.10
N LEU A 144 -1.06 -1.20 -6.15
CA LEU A 144 -0.41 -2.18 -5.28
C LEU A 144 -1.43 -2.90 -4.38
N LEU A 145 -2.37 -2.15 -3.78
CA LEU A 145 -3.41 -2.73 -2.92
C LEU A 145 -4.30 -3.69 -3.70
N TYR A 146 -4.69 -3.33 -4.92
CA TYR A 146 -5.47 -4.22 -5.79
C TYR A 146 -4.71 -5.50 -6.13
N CYS A 147 -3.41 -5.41 -6.43
CA CYS A 147 -2.56 -6.57 -6.69
C CYS A 147 -2.30 -7.45 -5.46
N ALA A 148 -2.51 -6.93 -4.24
CA ALA A 148 -2.36 -7.66 -2.99
C ALA A 148 -3.60 -8.49 -2.62
N LEU A 149 -4.75 -8.20 -3.22
CA LEU A 149 -6.06 -8.78 -2.91
C LEU A 149 -6.55 -9.73 -3.99
#